data_0137d44091461520f7888e5bbcdb381d
#
_entry.id   0137d44091461520f7888e5bbcdb381d
#
_cell.length_a   1.000
_cell.length_b   1.000
_cell.length_c   1.000
_cell.angle_alpha   90.00
_cell.angle_beta   90.00
_cell.angle_gamma   90.00
#
_symmetry.space_group_name_H-M   'P 1'
#
loop_
_entity.id
_entity.type
_entity.pdbx_description
1 polymer ?
#
loop_
_entity_poly.entity_id
_entity_poly.type
_entity_poly.pdbx_seq_one_letter_code
_entity_poly.pdbx_strand_id
1 'polypeptide(L)'
;MKPYNGIDLARKLHNENPNAIIIFVTNYIEYAPAGYEVNAFRYLLKPEMDKNFERIFEDALEAYKKNHQIVSFSIDAEHIEVPVHNILYLESEQRIMQMHLLQSDRVCHRFYASMTKMAAELGPMGFLRIQKKLSCQHGVYRIA
;
A
#
# COMPACT_ATOMS: atom_id res chain seq x y z
N MET A 1 -1.04 2.21 36.17
CA MET A 1 -0.90 2.33 34.69
C MET A 1 -0.06 1.16 34.20
N LYS A 2 -0.62 0.23 33.43
CA LYS A 2 0.22 -0.79 32.78
C LYS A 2 1.10 -0.07 31.76
N PRO A 3 2.43 -0.30 31.75
CA PRO A 3 3.29 0.24 30.70
C PRO A 3 2.79 -0.34 29.36
N TYR A 4 2.46 0.52 28.41
CA TYR A 4 2.14 0.08 27.06
C TYR A 4 3.34 -0.70 26.51
N ASN A 5 3.12 -1.94 26.18
CA ASN A 5 4.09 -2.75 25.46
C ASN A 5 4.21 -2.16 24.04
N GLY A 6 5.41 -2.09 23.48
CA GLY A 6 5.64 -1.60 22.12
C GLY A 6 4.78 -2.31 21.06
N ILE A 7 4.46 -3.59 21.27
CA ILE A 7 3.56 -4.36 20.40
C ILE A 7 2.12 -3.84 20.45
N ASP A 8 1.61 -3.49 21.64
CA ASP A 8 0.25 -2.95 21.79
C ASP A 8 0.15 -1.56 21.14
N LEU A 9 1.20 -0.76 21.26
CA LEU A 9 1.29 0.53 20.57
C LEU A 9 1.32 0.35 19.05
N ALA A 10 2.12 -0.58 18.54
CA ALA A 10 2.20 -0.86 17.12
C ALA A 10 0.86 -1.35 16.55
N ARG A 11 0.15 -2.22 17.29
CA ARG A 11 -1.20 -2.68 16.92
C ARG A 11 -2.18 -1.51 16.81
N LYS A 12 -2.15 -0.58 17.79
CA LYS A 12 -2.99 0.61 17.77
C LYS A 12 -2.66 1.51 16.59
N LEU A 13 -1.38 1.80 16.35
CA LEU A 13 -0.92 2.60 15.22
C LEU A 13 -1.34 1.99 13.87
N HIS A 14 -1.20 0.67 13.72
CA HIS A 14 -1.59 -0.02 12.50
C HIS A 14 -3.11 0.01 12.27
N ASN A 15 -3.92 -0.08 13.34
CA ASN A 15 -5.37 0.05 13.24
C ASN A 15 -5.81 1.48 12.84
N GLU A 16 -5.11 2.50 13.33
CA GLU A 16 -5.39 3.91 12.99
C GLU A 16 -4.85 4.27 11.59
N ASN A 17 -3.69 3.72 11.23
CA ASN A 17 -3.05 3.93 9.93
C ASN A 17 -2.47 2.61 9.39
N PRO A 18 -3.21 1.86 8.57
CA PRO A 18 -2.75 0.60 7.98
C PRO A 18 -1.50 0.72 7.10
N ASN A 19 -1.20 1.93 6.60
CA ASN A 19 -0.02 2.20 5.78
C ASN A 19 1.20 2.63 6.60
N ALA A 20 1.10 2.68 7.93
CA ALA A 20 2.23 3.01 8.79
C ALA A 20 3.35 1.97 8.65
N ILE A 21 4.57 2.45 8.46
CA ILE A 21 5.76 1.61 8.44
C ILE A 21 6.34 1.57 9.84
N ILE A 22 6.31 0.40 10.44
CA ILE A 22 6.72 0.19 11.83
C ILE A 22 8.00 -0.63 11.85
N ILE A 23 9.05 -0.08 12.45
CA ILE A 23 10.33 -0.75 12.67
C ILE A 23 10.53 -0.88 14.18
N PHE A 24 10.68 -2.11 14.67
CA PHE A 24 11.05 -2.34 16.07
C PHE A 24 12.58 -2.30 16.21
N VAL A 25 13.04 -1.54 17.19
CA VAL A 25 14.45 -1.51 17.60
C VAL A 25 14.54 -1.91 19.08
N THR A 26 15.14 -3.06 19.37
CA THR A 26 15.11 -3.66 20.70
C THR A 26 16.34 -4.53 20.98
N ASN A 27 16.56 -4.87 22.26
CA ASN A 27 17.53 -5.88 22.66
C ASN A 27 16.95 -7.30 22.71
N TYR A 28 15.64 -7.47 22.59
CA TYR A 28 14.93 -8.69 22.89
C TYR A 28 14.44 -9.39 21.61
N ILE A 29 15.10 -10.48 21.22
CA ILE A 29 14.75 -11.27 20.03
C ILE A 29 13.46 -12.06 20.23
N GLU A 30 13.13 -12.43 21.46
CA GLU A 30 11.97 -13.24 21.80
C GLU A 30 10.64 -12.61 21.43
N TYR A 31 10.58 -11.29 21.24
CA TYR A 31 9.37 -10.58 20.81
C TYR A 31 9.24 -10.44 19.29
N ALA A 32 10.21 -10.94 18.52
CA ALA A 32 10.13 -10.87 17.05
C ALA A 32 8.87 -11.54 16.47
N PRO A 33 8.39 -12.71 16.97
CA PRO A 33 7.14 -13.31 16.51
C PRO A 33 5.92 -12.38 16.68
N ALA A 34 5.85 -11.66 17.81
CA ALA A 34 4.77 -10.70 18.07
C ALA A 34 4.84 -9.47 17.12
N GLY A 35 6.02 -9.12 16.62
CA GLY A 35 6.20 -8.10 15.59
C GLY A 35 5.51 -8.47 14.27
N TYR A 36 5.50 -9.74 13.88
CA TYR A 36 4.78 -10.23 12.71
C TYR A 36 3.26 -10.11 12.86
N GLU A 37 2.72 -10.34 14.06
CA GLU A 37 1.28 -10.22 14.32
C GLU A 37 0.74 -8.80 14.11
N VAL A 38 1.60 -7.80 14.27
CA VAL A 38 1.26 -6.37 14.08
C VAL A 38 1.76 -5.81 12.75
N ASN A 39 2.12 -6.68 11.79
CA ASN A 39 2.61 -6.31 10.47
C ASN A 39 3.79 -5.32 10.52
N ALA A 40 4.72 -5.52 11.45
CA ALA A 40 5.92 -4.71 11.50
C ALA A 40 6.74 -4.88 10.21
N PHE A 41 7.19 -3.77 9.65
CA PHE A 41 8.02 -3.78 8.44
C PHE A 41 9.35 -4.49 8.67
N ARG A 42 10.00 -4.22 9.80
CA ARG A 42 11.25 -4.87 10.20
C ARG A 42 11.39 -4.91 11.71
N TYR A 43 12.19 -5.88 12.14
CA TYR A 43 12.60 -6.04 13.53
C TYR A 43 14.13 -5.98 13.57
N LEU A 44 14.70 -5.00 14.29
CA LEU A 44 16.13 -4.74 14.36
C LEU A 44 16.62 -4.88 15.79
N LEU A 45 17.62 -5.73 16.00
CA LEU A 45 18.28 -5.83 17.28
C LEU A 45 19.28 -4.66 17.47
N LYS A 46 19.26 -4.02 18.65
CA LYS A 46 20.16 -2.90 18.95
C LYS A 46 21.64 -3.19 18.70
N PRO A 47 22.19 -4.39 19.01
CA PRO A 47 23.58 -4.72 18.68
C PRO A 47 23.90 -4.73 17.19
N GLU A 48 22.90 -4.87 16.34
CA GLU A 48 23.05 -4.88 14.88
C GLU A 48 22.70 -3.54 14.22
N MET A 49 22.36 -2.53 15.04
CA MET A 49 21.88 -1.24 14.59
C MET A 49 22.89 -0.55 13.67
N ASP A 50 24.15 -0.46 14.07
CA ASP A 50 25.20 0.22 13.31
C ASP A 50 25.43 -0.39 11.92
N LYS A 51 25.17 -1.69 11.77
CA LYS A 51 25.41 -2.42 10.50
C LYS A 51 24.19 -2.42 9.57
N ASN A 52 22.98 -2.41 10.13
CA ASN A 52 21.77 -2.72 9.38
C ASN A 52 20.78 -1.54 9.31
N PHE A 53 20.92 -0.52 10.16
CA PHE A 53 19.94 0.55 10.26
C PHE A 53 19.78 1.32 8.95
N GLU A 54 20.89 1.73 8.34
CA GLU A 54 20.86 2.51 7.09
C GLU A 54 20.11 1.77 5.99
N ARG A 55 20.44 0.51 5.74
CA ARG A 55 19.77 -0.32 4.74
C ARG A 55 18.29 -0.51 5.06
N ILE A 56 17.94 -0.81 6.33
CA ILE A 56 16.54 -0.99 6.73
C ILE A 56 15.75 0.31 6.58
N PHE A 57 16.38 1.44 6.87
CA PHE A 57 15.74 2.75 6.74
C PHE A 57 15.53 3.13 5.26
N GLU A 58 16.48 2.83 4.38
CA GLU A 58 16.32 3.01 2.94
C GLU A 58 15.18 2.15 2.37
N ASP A 59 15.14 0.86 2.75
CA ASP A 59 14.04 -0.05 2.39
C ASP A 59 12.68 0.51 2.86
N ALA A 60 12.63 1.07 4.07
CA ALA A 60 11.43 1.68 4.64
C ALA A 60 11.01 2.95 3.89
N LEU A 61 11.96 3.81 3.51
CA LEU A 61 11.70 5.00 2.70
C LEU A 61 11.17 4.65 1.31
N GLU A 62 11.71 3.61 0.69
CA GLU A 62 11.23 3.13 -0.60
C GLU A 62 9.79 2.61 -0.48
N ALA A 63 9.51 1.79 0.53
CA ALA A 63 8.16 1.31 0.82
C ALA A 63 7.19 2.46 1.10
N TYR A 64 7.62 3.47 1.88
CA TYR A 64 6.83 4.67 2.15
C TYR A 64 6.48 5.43 0.87
N LYS A 65 7.47 5.70 0.02
CA LYS A 65 7.26 6.39 -1.27
C LYS A 65 6.27 5.62 -2.14
N LYS A 66 6.41 4.29 -2.22
CA LYS A 66 5.52 3.42 -2.97
C LYS A 66 4.07 3.46 -2.44
N ASN A 67 3.90 3.44 -1.13
CA ASN A 67 2.58 3.49 -0.50
C ASN A 67 1.90 4.87 -0.61
N HIS A 68 2.68 5.94 -0.84
CA HIS A 68 2.18 7.31 -0.94
C HIS A 68 2.18 7.85 -2.38
N GLN A 69 2.32 6.98 -3.38
CA GLN A 69 2.16 7.39 -4.77
C GLN A 69 0.74 7.86 -5.05
N ILE A 70 0.63 8.97 -5.76
CA ILE A 70 -0.64 9.55 -6.19
C ILE A 70 -0.69 9.50 -7.71
N VAL A 71 -1.82 9.14 -8.27
CA VAL A 71 -2.09 9.21 -9.69
C VAL A 71 -3.18 10.24 -9.94
N SER A 72 -2.95 11.10 -10.93
CA SER A 72 -3.90 12.13 -11.32
C SER A 72 -4.65 11.68 -12.57
N PHE A 73 -5.97 11.76 -12.51
CA PHE A 73 -6.85 11.47 -13.63
C PHE A 73 -7.64 12.72 -14.02
N SER A 74 -7.80 12.94 -15.33
CA SER A 74 -8.70 13.99 -15.83
C SER A 74 -10.05 13.36 -16.17
N ILE A 75 -11.08 13.72 -15.43
CA ILE A 75 -12.45 13.20 -15.56
C ILE A 75 -13.37 14.42 -15.75
N ASP A 76 -14.05 14.50 -16.89
CA ASP A 76 -15.04 15.57 -17.19
C ASP A 76 -14.54 17.00 -16.89
N ALA A 77 -13.27 17.30 -17.27
CA ALA A 77 -12.56 18.55 -17.01
C ALA A 77 -12.16 18.81 -15.53
N GLU A 78 -12.41 17.89 -14.64
CA GLU A 78 -11.88 17.91 -13.27
C GLU A 78 -10.61 17.07 -13.16
N HIS A 79 -9.64 17.54 -12.35
CA HIS A 79 -8.47 16.78 -11.97
C HIS A 79 -8.74 16.07 -10.65
N ILE A 80 -8.72 14.75 -10.68
CA ILE A 80 -8.90 13.90 -9.50
C ILE A 80 -7.56 13.25 -9.17
N GLU A 81 -7.11 13.42 -7.95
CA GLU A 81 -5.92 12.77 -7.41
C GLU A 81 -6.33 11.59 -6.53
N VAL A 82 -5.80 10.42 -6.86
CA VAL A 82 -6.12 9.17 -6.16
C VAL A 82 -4.83 8.53 -5.67
N PRO A 83 -4.69 8.26 -4.37
CA PRO A 83 -3.60 7.45 -3.86
C PRO A 83 -3.62 6.05 -4.48
N VAL A 84 -2.48 5.61 -5.00
CA VAL A 84 -2.35 4.32 -5.72
C VAL A 84 -2.83 3.15 -4.87
N HIS A 85 -2.53 3.16 -3.57
CA HIS A 85 -2.94 2.11 -2.63
C HIS A 85 -4.46 2.04 -2.39
N ASN A 86 -5.20 3.10 -2.74
CA ASN A 86 -6.67 3.11 -2.67
C ASN A 86 -7.32 2.50 -3.91
N ILE A 87 -6.58 2.35 -5.01
CA ILE A 87 -7.11 1.78 -6.25
C ILE A 87 -7.09 0.26 -6.13
N LEU A 88 -8.27 -0.35 -6.09
CA LEU A 88 -8.41 -1.80 -6.04
C LEU A 88 -8.17 -2.42 -7.41
N TYR A 89 -8.89 -1.97 -8.41
CA TYR A 89 -8.70 -2.34 -9.81
C TYR A 89 -9.36 -1.33 -10.75
N LEU A 90 -8.95 -1.39 -12.02
CA LEU A 90 -9.62 -0.68 -13.12
C LEU A 90 -10.11 -1.73 -14.13
N GLU A 91 -11.29 -1.52 -14.65
CA GLU A 91 -11.84 -2.32 -15.75
C GLU A 91 -12.31 -1.44 -16.90
N SER A 92 -12.28 -2.00 -18.12
CA SER A 92 -12.71 -1.29 -19.32
C SER A 92 -13.98 -1.94 -19.88
N GLU A 93 -15.02 -1.15 -20.01
CA GLU A 93 -16.24 -1.52 -20.66
C GLU A 93 -16.56 -0.49 -21.77
N GLN A 94 -16.63 -0.92 -23.03
CA GLN A 94 -16.96 -0.07 -24.19
C GLN A 94 -16.14 1.25 -24.26
N ARG A 95 -14.82 1.20 -23.97
CA ARG A 95 -13.90 2.34 -23.91
C ARG A 95 -14.06 3.27 -22.69
N ILE A 96 -14.96 2.96 -21.79
CA ILE A 96 -15.10 3.64 -20.52
C ILE A 96 -14.28 2.85 -19.51
N MET A 97 -13.35 3.53 -18.84
CA MET A 97 -12.65 2.98 -17.69
C MET A 97 -13.50 3.18 -16.44
N GLN A 98 -13.61 2.13 -15.67
CA GLN A 98 -14.29 2.14 -14.37
C GLN A 98 -13.23 1.88 -13.30
N MET A 99 -13.07 2.82 -12.37
CA MET A 99 -12.12 2.70 -11.26
C MET A 99 -12.87 2.26 -10.01
N HIS A 100 -12.35 1.25 -9.35
CA HIS A 100 -12.85 0.73 -8.07
C HIS A 100 -11.85 1.03 -6.97
N LEU A 101 -12.32 1.64 -5.89
CA LEU A 101 -11.51 2.01 -4.73
C LEU A 101 -11.79 1.10 -3.54
N LEU A 102 -10.78 0.91 -2.67
CA LEU A 102 -10.85 0.03 -1.49
C LEU A 102 -11.97 0.39 -0.50
N GLN A 103 -12.33 1.68 -0.41
CA GLN A 103 -13.29 2.19 0.57
C GLN A 103 -14.72 2.30 0.00
N SER A 104 -14.97 1.77 -1.18
CA SER A 104 -16.26 1.89 -1.83
C SER A 104 -16.69 0.57 -2.45
N ASP A 105 -17.92 0.15 -2.14
CA ASP A 105 -18.55 -1.02 -2.75
C ASP A 105 -19.03 -0.78 -4.18
N ARG A 106 -18.86 0.43 -4.69
CA ARG A 106 -19.34 0.84 -6.03
C ARG A 106 -18.19 1.38 -6.87
N VAL A 107 -18.42 1.44 -8.19
CA VAL A 107 -17.56 2.17 -9.12
C VAL A 107 -17.49 3.63 -8.69
N CYS A 108 -16.29 4.11 -8.34
CA CYS A 108 -16.13 5.46 -7.84
C CYS A 108 -16.02 6.48 -8.97
N HIS A 109 -15.30 6.11 -10.06
CA HIS A 109 -15.06 7.02 -11.16
C HIS A 109 -15.19 6.30 -12.50
N ARG A 110 -15.77 7.00 -13.49
CA ARG A 110 -15.86 6.57 -14.88
C ARG A 110 -15.25 7.62 -15.78
N PHE A 111 -14.35 7.23 -16.67
CA PHE A 111 -13.66 8.15 -17.56
C PHE A 111 -13.21 7.49 -18.85
N TYR A 112 -12.97 8.30 -19.88
CA TYR A 112 -12.48 7.80 -21.15
C TYR A 112 -10.97 7.63 -21.13
N ALA A 113 -10.51 6.39 -21.23
CA ALA A 113 -9.09 6.08 -21.41
C ALA A 113 -8.92 4.72 -22.09
N SER A 114 -7.75 4.49 -22.70
CA SER A 114 -7.41 3.17 -23.20
C SER A 114 -6.74 2.32 -22.12
N MET A 115 -7.09 1.04 -22.08
CA MET A 115 -6.45 0.07 -21.17
C MET A 115 -4.92 0.01 -21.36
N THR A 116 -4.45 0.19 -22.60
CA THR A 116 -3.01 0.19 -22.91
C THR A 116 -2.31 1.39 -22.28
N LYS A 117 -2.93 2.58 -22.32
CA LYS A 117 -2.39 3.77 -21.67
C LYS A 117 -2.35 3.59 -20.15
N MET A 118 -3.43 3.12 -19.55
CA MET A 118 -3.49 2.85 -18.11
C MET A 118 -2.49 1.80 -17.67
N ALA A 119 -2.29 0.74 -18.46
CA ALA A 119 -1.28 -0.28 -18.17
C ALA A 119 0.15 0.26 -18.23
N ALA A 120 0.44 1.20 -19.13
CA ALA A 120 1.75 1.84 -19.21
C ALA A 120 2.01 2.79 -18.03
N GLU A 121 0.99 3.54 -17.60
CA GLU A 121 1.11 4.49 -16.48
C GLU A 121 1.16 3.78 -15.12
N LEU A 122 0.29 2.79 -14.89
CA LEU A 122 0.14 2.13 -13.60
C LEU A 122 1.04 0.89 -13.44
N GLY A 123 1.55 0.32 -14.53
CA GLY A 123 2.45 -0.83 -14.49
C GLY A 123 3.67 -0.62 -13.58
N PRO A 124 4.42 0.50 -13.70
CA PRO A 124 5.54 0.80 -12.80
C PRO A 124 5.15 0.94 -11.32
N MET A 125 3.87 1.19 -11.04
CA MET A 125 3.29 1.31 -9.69
C MET A 125 2.78 -0.02 -9.14
N GLY A 126 3.02 -1.14 -9.85
CA GLY A 126 2.69 -2.49 -9.39
C GLY A 126 1.32 -3.00 -9.84
N PHE A 127 0.71 -2.40 -10.86
CA PHE A 127 -0.50 -2.93 -11.47
C PHE A 127 -0.19 -3.97 -12.56
N LEU A 128 -0.94 -5.05 -12.53
CA LEU A 128 -0.89 -6.09 -13.56
C LEU A 128 -2.15 -6.07 -14.41
N ARG A 129 -1.96 -6.23 -15.71
CA ARG A 129 -3.08 -6.38 -16.64
C ARG A 129 -3.57 -7.82 -16.64
N ILE A 130 -4.83 -8.04 -16.25
CA ILE A 130 -5.52 -9.32 -16.30
C ILE A 130 -6.69 -9.16 -17.27
N GLN A 131 -6.50 -9.58 -18.51
CA GLN A 131 -7.50 -9.44 -19.58
C GLN A 131 -7.98 -7.98 -19.74
N LYS A 132 -9.24 -7.70 -19.41
CA LYS A 132 -9.87 -6.37 -19.48
C LYS A 132 -9.75 -5.56 -18.19
N LYS A 133 -8.99 -6.08 -17.19
CA LYS A 133 -8.82 -5.44 -15.87
C LYS A 133 -7.34 -5.16 -15.58
N LEU A 134 -7.10 -4.11 -14.81
CA LEU A 134 -5.83 -3.81 -14.17
C LEU A 134 -6.02 -3.91 -12.66
N SER A 135 -5.24 -4.75 -11.98
CA SER A 135 -5.28 -4.90 -10.52
C SER A 135 -3.93 -4.69 -9.88
N CYS A 136 -3.89 -4.22 -8.65
CA CYS A 136 -2.67 -4.03 -7.87
C CYS A 136 -2.17 -5.37 -7.29
N GLN A 137 -0.85 -5.58 -7.25
CA GLN A 137 -0.24 -6.79 -6.67
C GLN A 137 -0.35 -6.88 -5.14
N HIS A 138 -0.71 -5.79 -4.46
CA HIS A 138 -0.71 -5.69 -3.01
C HIS A 138 -2.12 -5.74 -2.44
N GLY A 139 -2.86 -6.78 -2.66
CA GLY A 139 -4.13 -6.87 -1.98
C GLY A 139 -4.96 -8.06 -2.42
N VAL A 140 -5.45 -8.73 -1.45
CA VAL A 140 -6.42 -9.82 -1.43
C VAL A 140 -7.18 -9.94 -2.75
N TYR A 141 -6.83 -10.96 -3.53
CA TYR A 141 -7.61 -11.38 -4.68
C TYR A 141 -8.98 -11.88 -4.18
N ARG A 142 -10.02 -11.07 -4.30
CA ARG A 142 -11.38 -11.58 -4.40
C ARG A 142 -11.63 -11.93 -5.85
N ILE A 143 -11.42 -13.19 -6.18
CA ILE A 143 -11.94 -13.79 -7.41
C ILE A 143 -13.43 -13.98 -7.13
N ALA A 144 -14.27 -13.24 -7.84
CA ALA A 144 -15.69 -13.54 -7.91
C ALA A 144 -15.91 -14.56 -9.03
#